data_7f05c6bc78703520ce3167acdf91e82e
#
_entry.id   7f05c6bc78703520ce3167acdf91e82e
#
_cell.length_a   1.000
_cell.length_b   1.000
_cell.length_c   1.000
_cell.angle_alpha   90.00
_cell.angle_beta   90.00
_cell.angle_gamma   90.00
#
_symmetry.space_group_name_H-M   'P 1'
#
loop_
_entity.id
_entity.type
_entity.pdbx_description
1 polymer ?
#
loop_
_entity_poly.entity_id
_entity_poly.type
_entity_poly.pdbx_seq_one_letter_code
_entity_poly.pdbx_strand_id
1 'polypeptide(L)' 'MKKFVCTVCGYVYEGEAAPAECPVCHAPASKFKEQSAER' A
#
# COMPACT_ATOMS: atom_id res chain seq x y z
N MET A 1 -9.97 -0.83 -9.10
CA MET A 1 -9.02 -1.34 -8.13
C MET A 1 -8.18 -0.24 -7.61
N LYS A 2 -7.65 -0.41 -6.42
CA LYS A 2 -6.89 0.64 -5.78
C LYS A 2 -5.46 0.21 -5.61
N LYS A 3 -4.59 1.17 -5.47
CA LYS A 3 -3.20 0.89 -5.21
C LYS A 3 -2.80 1.54 -3.90
N PHE A 4 -1.97 0.85 -3.17
CA PHE A 4 -1.47 1.37 -1.91
C PHE A 4 0.04 1.33 -1.97
N VAL A 5 0.66 2.46 -1.72
CA VAL A 5 2.10 2.58 -1.82
C VAL A 5 2.68 2.74 -0.43
N CYS A 6 3.61 1.86 -0.08
CA CYS A 6 4.28 1.95 1.19
C CYS A 6 5.26 3.13 1.13
N THR A 7 5.14 4.03 2.08
CA THR A 7 6.00 5.20 2.08
C THR A 7 7.33 4.92 2.76
N VAL A 8 7.54 3.70 3.20
CA VAL A 8 8.79 3.33 3.86
C VAL A 8 9.75 2.68 2.89
N CYS A 9 9.28 1.67 2.17
CA CYS A 9 10.14 0.97 1.23
C CYS A 9 9.71 1.15 -0.22
N GLY A 10 8.59 1.75 -0.46
CA GLY A 10 8.15 1.98 -1.83
C GLY A 10 7.39 0.81 -2.44
N TYR A 11 6.96 -0.11 -1.61
CA TYR A 11 6.23 -1.26 -2.13
C TYR A 11 4.84 -0.84 -2.60
N VAL A 12 4.41 -1.36 -3.73
CA VAL A 12 3.11 -1.05 -4.27
C VAL A 12 2.21 -2.27 -4.13
N TYR A 13 1.08 -2.10 -3.47
CA TYR A 13 0.14 -3.18 -3.27
C TYR A 13 -1.16 -2.84 -3.98
N GLU A 14 -1.66 -3.76 -4.79
CA GLU A 14 -2.89 -3.53 -5.51
C GLU A 14 -3.99 -4.37 -4.90
N GLY A 15 -5.09 -3.76 -4.57
CA GLY A 15 -6.20 -4.47 -3.99
C GLY A 15 -7.25 -3.49 -3.54
N GLU A 16 -8.27 -3.99 -2.87
CA GLU A 16 -9.35 -3.14 -2.43
C GLU A 16 -9.04 -2.49 -1.10
N ALA A 17 -8.06 -2.96 -0.40
CA ALA A 17 -7.71 -2.39 0.89
C ALA A 17 -6.24 -2.64 1.14
N ALA A 18 -5.65 -1.77 1.94
CA ALA A 18 -4.23 -1.92 2.27
C ALA A 18 -4.04 -3.19 3.09
N PRO A 19 -2.87 -3.82 2.98
CA PRO A 19 -2.60 -5.00 3.80
C PRO A 19 -2.40 -4.59 5.26
N ALA A 20 -2.41 -5.57 6.13
CA ALA A 20 -2.22 -5.28 7.54
C ALA A 20 -0.85 -4.64 7.77
N GLU A 21 0.13 -5.08 7.00
CA GLU A 21 1.45 -4.50 7.10
C GLU A 21 2.19 -4.78 5.81
N CYS A 22 3.23 -4.02 5.57
CA CYS A 22 4.01 -4.21 4.36
C CYS A 22 4.77 -5.53 4.44
N PRO A 23 4.60 -6.41 3.43
CA PRO A 23 5.32 -7.68 3.46
C PRO A 23 6.80 -7.55 3.15
N VAL A 24 7.25 -6.37 2.78
CA VAL A 24 8.64 -6.16 2.45
C VAL A 24 9.39 -5.55 3.62
N CYS A 25 8.90 -4.46 4.16
CA CYS A 25 9.59 -3.78 5.24
C CYS A 25 8.83 -3.86 6.55
N HIS A 26 7.67 -4.50 6.56
CA HIS A 26 6.87 -4.69 7.77
C HIS A 26 6.36 -3.38 8.35
N ALA A 27 6.26 -2.36 7.52
CA ALA A 27 5.70 -1.11 8.00
C ALA A 27 4.20 -1.28 8.25
N PRO A 28 3.65 -0.57 9.22
CA PRO A 28 2.21 -0.68 9.49
C PRO A 28 1.39 -0.15 8.32
N ALA A 29 0.14 -0.58 8.27
CA ALA A 29 -0.72 -0.16 7.17
C ALA A 29 -0.91 1.34 7.14
N SER A 30 -0.75 2.01 8.27
CA SER A 30 -0.90 3.45 8.29
C SER A 30 0.17 4.16 7.47
N LYS A 31 1.24 3.46 7.12
CA LYS A 31 2.28 4.05 6.29
C LYS A 31 1.97 3.90 4.81
N PHE A 32 0.90 3.21 4.47
CA PHE A 32 0.53 3.06 3.09
C PHE A 32 -0.28 4.26 2.63
N LYS A 33 -0.04 4.68 1.40
CA LYS A 33 -0.77 5.79 0.84
C LYS A 33 -1.64 5.28 -0.26
N GLU A 34 -2.93 5.55 -0.17
CA GLU A 34 -3.87 5.06 -1.17
C GLU A 34 -3.74 5.87 -2.44
N GLN A 35 -3.64 5.21 -3.57
CA GLN A 35 -3.62 5.86 -4.85
C GLN A 35 -4.66 5.22 -5.72
N SER A 36 -5.70 5.96 -6.04
CA SER A 36 -6.72 5.45 -6.90
C SER A 36 -6.19 5.47 -8.29
N ALA A 37 -6.02 4.32 -8.87
CA ALA A 37 -5.45 4.28 -10.18
C ALA A 37 -6.48 3.97 -11.21
N GLU A 38 -7.69 4.29 -11.05
CA GLU A 38 -8.63 3.99 -11.99
C GLU A 38 -8.66 4.97 -13.04
N ARG A 39 -9.05 4.77 -14.06
CA ARG A 39 -9.09 5.62 -15.06
C ARG A 39 -9.82 5.55 -15.87
#